data_24c48bbd869176742ff4dcc4ee537c3d
#
_entry.id   24c48bbd869176742ff4dcc4ee537c3d
#
_cell.length_a   1.000
_cell.length_b   1.000
_cell.length_c   1.000
_cell.angle_alpha   90.00
_cell.angle_beta   90.00
_cell.angle_gamma   90.00
#
_symmetry.space_group_name_H-M   'P 1'
#
loop_
_entity.id
_entity.type
_entity.pdbx_description
1 polymer ?
#
loop_
_entity_poly.entity_id
_entity_poly.type
_entity_poly.pdbx_seq_one_letter_code
_entity_poly.pdbx_strand_id
1 'polypeptide(L)'
;MEDGPVVRQVWAAGRYDDYVVPTDGEELTEEQQAIVDAVYAFYGRNGGKALSIRTHGEDPWLEARGDTPEGVASTQPVSQATMRRFFSRVALDGGEAPTAPTSGSPAEDERVVAAGARQASRWRGALDALALR
;
A
#
# COMPACT_ATOMS: atom_id res chain seq x y z
N MET A 1 13.47 -3.86 -16.29
CA MET A 1 13.35 -2.46 -15.85
C MET A 1 14.05 -2.36 -14.52
N GLU A 2 15.06 -1.51 -14.41
CA GLU A 2 15.80 -1.27 -13.17
C GLU A 2 15.03 -0.33 -12.22
N ASP A 3 13.93 0.24 -12.71
CA ASP A 3 13.27 1.39 -12.09
C ASP A 3 12.10 1.05 -11.14
N GLY A 4 11.86 -0.22 -10.86
CA GLY A 4 10.77 -0.63 -9.97
C GLY A 4 9.38 -0.69 -10.63
N PRO A 5 8.32 -0.88 -9.83
CA PRO A 5 6.96 -0.93 -10.35
C PRO A 5 6.51 0.45 -10.85
N VAL A 6 5.85 0.47 -12.00
CA VAL A 6 5.40 1.70 -12.65
C VAL A 6 3.92 1.62 -13.02
N VAL A 7 3.24 2.75 -12.97
CA VAL A 7 1.94 2.93 -13.61
C VAL A 7 2.20 3.10 -15.09
N ARG A 8 1.83 2.09 -15.91
CA ARG A 8 2.25 1.99 -17.32
C ARG A 8 1.88 3.22 -18.14
N GLN A 9 0.68 3.77 -17.94
CA GLN A 9 0.21 4.95 -18.68
C GLN A 9 1.07 6.19 -18.35
N VAL A 10 1.34 6.42 -17.06
CA VAL A 10 2.16 7.54 -16.60
C VAL A 10 3.61 7.38 -17.07
N TRP A 11 4.16 6.16 -16.96
CA TRP A 11 5.52 5.89 -17.41
C TRP A 11 5.68 6.05 -18.91
N ALA A 12 4.71 5.57 -19.70
CA ALA A 12 4.75 5.71 -21.15
C ALA A 12 4.64 7.18 -21.59
N ALA A 13 3.82 7.95 -20.91
CA ALA A 13 3.64 9.38 -21.19
C ALA A 13 4.86 10.22 -20.75
N GLY A 14 5.45 9.90 -19.58
CA GLY A 14 6.60 10.63 -19.03
C GLY A 14 7.98 10.20 -19.56
N ARG A 15 8.04 9.23 -20.48
CA ARG A 15 9.30 8.71 -21.00
C ARG A 15 10.07 9.70 -21.90
N TYR A 16 9.36 10.62 -22.49
CA TYR A 16 9.90 11.69 -23.29
C TYR A 16 9.59 13.00 -22.58
N ASP A 17 10.53 13.93 -22.51
CA ASP A 17 10.44 15.20 -21.75
C ASP A 17 9.23 16.10 -22.09
N ASP A 18 8.37 15.67 -22.99
CA ASP A 18 7.14 16.34 -23.43
C ASP A 18 5.89 15.94 -22.65
N TYR A 19 6.02 15.34 -21.45
CA TYR A 19 4.84 14.94 -20.68
C TYR A 19 4.03 16.15 -20.23
N VAL A 20 2.87 16.29 -20.82
CA VAL A 20 1.86 17.26 -20.38
C VAL A 20 0.92 16.57 -19.38
N VAL A 21 0.83 17.11 -18.17
CA VAL A 21 -0.15 16.64 -17.19
C VAL A 21 -1.55 16.83 -17.76
N PRO A 22 -2.37 15.79 -17.91
CA PRO A 22 -3.75 15.95 -18.34
C PRO A 22 -4.50 16.89 -17.39
N THR A 23 -5.25 17.85 -17.94
CA THR A 23 -6.05 18.81 -17.16
C THR A 23 -7.53 18.47 -17.15
N ASP A 24 -7.91 17.38 -17.82
CA ASP A 24 -9.28 16.88 -17.99
C ASP A 24 -9.61 15.68 -17.07
N GLY A 25 -8.79 15.46 -16.06
CA GLY A 25 -9.04 14.44 -15.03
C GLY A 25 -10.23 14.79 -14.14
N GLU A 26 -10.89 13.75 -13.60
CA GLU A 26 -11.88 13.93 -12.56
C GLU A 26 -11.23 14.57 -11.32
N GLU A 27 -11.91 15.53 -10.70
CA GLU A 27 -11.46 16.11 -9.45
C GLU A 27 -11.49 15.04 -8.34
N LEU A 28 -10.41 15.00 -7.56
CA LEU A 28 -10.38 14.14 -6.39
C LEU A 28 -11.36 14.64 -5.32
N THR A 29 -12.02 13.73 -4.63
CA THR A 29 -12.75 14.08 -3.42
C THR A 29 -11.78 14.59 -2.35
N GLU A 30 -12.29 15.34 -1.36
CA GLU A 30 -11.46 15.81 -0.23
C GLU A 30 -10.72 14.66 0.48
N GLU A 31 -11.38 13.52 0.63
CA GLU A 31 -10.81 12.31 1.21
C GLU A 31 -9.67 11.74 0.36
N GLN A 32 -9.89 11.61 -0.95
CA GLN A 32 -8.85 11.15 -1.87
C GLN A 32 -7.66 12.09 -1.89
N GLN A 33 -7.91 13.40 -1.86
CA GLN A 33 -6.86 14.41 -1.80
C GLN A 33 -6.05 14.27 -0.51
N ALA A 34 -6.70 14.12 0.64
CA ALA A 34 -6.03 13.94 1.92
C ALA A 34 -5.15 12.68 1.96
N ILE A 35 -5.58 11.59 1.32
CA ILE A 35 -4.77 10.37 1.19
C ILE A 35 -3.53 10.65 0.33
N VAL A 36 -3.69 11.30 -0.83
CA VAL A 36 -2.58 11.65 -1.72
C VAL A 36 -1.58 12.55 -1.01
N ASP A 37 -2.06 13.57 -0.30
CA ASP A 37 -1.22 14.51 0.45
C ASP A 37 -0.43 13.81 1.56
N ALA A 38 -1.04 12.88 2.29
CA ALA A 38 -0.38 12.08 3.32
C ALA A 38 0.74 11.20 2.72
N VAL A 39 0.46 10.54 1.59
CA VAL A 39 1.45 9.73 0.87
C VAL A 39 2.60 10.60 0.37
N TYR A 40 2.29 11.76 -0.20
CA TYR A 40 3.31 12.68 -0.70
C TYR A 40 4.14 13.28 0.44
N ALA A 41 3.54 13.66 1.54
CA ALA A 41 4.26 14.16 2.71
C ALA A 41 5.23 13.13 3.28
N PHE A 42 4.87 11.86 3.23
CA PHE A 42 5.69 10.76 3.73
C PHE A 42 6.83 10.39 2.79
N TYR A 43 6.53 10.18 1.50
CA TYR A 43 7.49 9.68 0.53
C TYR A 43 8.17 10.76 -0.31
N GLY A 44 7.58 11.94 -0.46
CA GLY A 44 8.04 12.98 -1.39
C GLY A 44 9.41 13.58 -1.07
N ARG A 45 9.94 13.33 0.13
CA ARG A 45 11.31 13.71 0.51
C ARG A 45 12.37 12.74 0.01
N ASN A 46 11.96 11.56 -0.44
CA ASN A 46 12.87 10.54 -0.92
C ASN A 46 13.08 10.70 -2.42
N GLY A 47 14.32 10.68 -2.86
CA GLY A 47 14.61 10.64 -4.29
C GLY A 47 14.17 9.31 -4.92
N GLY A 48 13.90 9.32 -6.23
CA GLY A 48 13.39 8.15 -6.95
C GLY A 48 14.24 6.88 -6.75
N LYS A 49 15.57 7.01 -6.70
CA LYS A 49 16.47 5.88 -6.42
C LYS A 49 16.23 5.25 -5.03
N ALA A 50 16.01 6.08 -4.00
CA ALA A 50 15.74 5.58 -2.66
C ALA A 50 14.38 4.88 -2.58
N LEU A 51 13.36 5.42 -3.25
CA LEU A 51 12.04 4.79 -3.37
C LEU A 51 12.12 3.47 -4.13
N SER A 52 12.89 3.41 -5.21
CA SER A 52 13.10 2.16 -5.97
C SER A 52 13.76 1.09 -5.11
N ILE A 53 14.83 1.42 -4.39
CA ILE A 53 15.51 0.48 -3.48
C ILE A 53 14.55 -0.03 -2.41
N ARG A 54 13.75 0.86 -1.81
CA ARG A 54 12.78 0.50 -0.78
C ARG A 54 11.73 -0.49 -1.34
N THR A 55 11.10 -0.15 -2.47
CA THR A 55 10.06 -0.99 -3.06
C THR A 55 10.57 -2.35 -3.52
N HIS A 56 11.83 -2.46 -3.93
CA HIS A 56 12.45 -3.73 -4.32
C HIS A 56 12.65 -4.68 -3.13
N GLY A 57 12.69 -4.17 -1.90
CA GLY A 57 12.76 -4.98 -0.69
C GLY A 57 11.40 -5.37 -0.10
N GLU A 58 10.30 -4.89 -0.67
CA GLU A 58 8.95 -5.10 -0.13
C GLU A 58 8.26 -6.33 -0.73
N ASP A 59 7.48 -7.06 0.09
CA ASP A 59 6.76 -8.27 -0.33
C ASP A 59 5.95 -8.10 -1.64
N PRO A 60 5.22 -6.97 -1.87
CA PRO A 60 4.46 -6.80 -3.10
C PRO A 60 5.31 -6.87 -4.38
N TRP A 61 6.51 -6.32 -4.32
CA TRP A 61 7.47 -6.40 -5.41
C TRP A 61 8.06 -7.79 -5.54
N LEU A 62 8.52 -8.38 -4.44
CA LEU A 62 9.16 -9.69 -4.41
C LEU A 62 8.20 -10.78 -4.91
N GLU A 63 6.94 -10.78 -4.45
CA GLU A 63 5.91 -11.72 -4.91
C GLU A 63 5.61 -11.54 -6.41
N ALA A 64 5.50 -10.29 -6.90
CA ALA A 64 5.25 -10.04 -8.31
C ALA A 64 6.41 -10.46 -9.21
N ARG A 65 7.64 -10.38 -8.70
CA ARG A 65 8.81 -10.86 -9.44
C ARG A 65 8.91 -12.37 -9.49
N GLY A 66 8.52 -13.05 -8.42
CA GLY A 66 8.68 -14.50 -8.30
C GLY A 66 10.11 -14.92 -8.62
N ASP A 67 10.26 -15.96 -9.46
CA ASP A 67 11.55 -16.52 -9.85
C ASP A 67 12.24 -15.76 -11.00
N THR A 68 11.75 -14.54 -11.36
CA THR A 68 12.39 -13.74 -12.41
C THR A 68 13.80 -13.35 -11.99
N PRO A 69 14.86 -13.70 -12.75
CA PRO A 69 16.23 -13.39 -12.38
C PRO A 69 16.49 -11.90 -12.20
N GLU A 70 17.49 -11.56 -11.38
CA GLU A 70 17.92 -10.19 -11.22
C GLU A 70 18.35 -9.58 -12.55
N GLY A 71 18.04 -8.30 -12.78
CA GLY A 71 18.34 -7.61 -14.05
C GLY A 71 17.40 -7.93 -15.21
N VAL A 72 16.54 -8.96 -15.11
CA VAL A 72 15.55 -9.27 -16.13
C VAL A 72 14.25 -8.49 -15.89
N ALA A 73 13.72 -7.85 -16.93
CA ALA A 73 12.46 -7.14 -16.85
C ALA A 73 11.29 -8.11 -16.58
N SER A 74 10.41 -7.76 -15.65
CA SER A 74 9.15 -8.46 -15.40
C SER A 74 7.97 -7.62 -15.88
N THR A 75 6.96 -8.27 -16.44
CA THR A 75 5.68 -7.65 -16.81
C THR A 75 4.56 -8.02 -15.87
N GLN A 76 4.86 -8.76 -14.82
CA GLN A 76 3.87 -9.21 -13.84
C GLN A 76 3.32 -8.00 -13.07
N PRO A 77 1.99 -7.90 -12.92
CA PRO A 77 1.38 -6.83 -12.14
C PRO A 77 1.61 -7.06 -10.64
N VAL A 78 1.87 -5.99 -9.92
CA VAL A 78 1.85 -6.03 -8.45
C VAL A 78 0.41 -6.18 -7.98
N SER A 79 0.13 -7.20 -7.17
CA SER A 79 -1.21 -7.50 -6.70
C SER A 79 -1.70 -6.48 -5.67
N GLN A 80 -2.90 -5.94 -5.87
CA GLN A 80 -3.54 -5.07 -4.87
C GLN A 80 -3.79 -5.81 -3.55
N ALA A 81 -4.11 -7.10 -3.59
CA ALA A 81 -4.31 -7.92 -2.40
C ALA A 81 -3.01 -8.05 -1.59
N THR A 82 -1.87 -8.26 -2.26
CA THR A 82 -0.56 -8.32 -1.61
C THR A 82 -0.17 -6.96 -1.04
N MET A 83 -0.38 -5.86 -1.77
CA MET A 83 -0.15 -4.51 -1.26
C MET A 83 -0.99 -4.24 0.00
N ARG A 84 -2.28 -4.55 -0.03
CA ARG A 84 -3.17 -4.37 1.12
C ARG A 84 -2.68 -5.16 2.33
N ARG A 85 -2.35 -6.44 2.16
CA ARG A 85 -1.83 -7.31 3.22
C ARG A 85 -0.53 -6.76 3.80
N PHE A 86 0.41 -6.36 2.95
CA PHE A 86 1.70 -5.82 3.35
C PHE A 86 1.55 -4.52 4.17
N PHE A 87 0.86 -3.51 3.64
CA PHE A 87 0.70 -2.23 4.33
C PHE A 87 -0.17 -2.32 5.58
N SER A 88 -1.17 -3.22 5.60
CA SER A 88 -1.91 -3.49 6.84
C SER A 88 -1.02 -4.08 7.93
N ARG A 89 -0.11 -4.99 7.58
CA ARG A 89 0.87 -5.53 8.51
C ARG A 89 1.82 -4.45 9.02
N VAL A 90 2.38 -3.63 8.12
CA VAL A 90 3.26 -2.50 8.49
C VAL A 90 2.56 -1.57 9.49
N ALA A 91 1.30 -1.25 9.27
CA ALA A 91 0.53 -0.40 10.18
C ALA A 91 0.28 -1.07 11.55
N LEU A 92 -0.01 -2.37 11.57
CA LEU A 92 -0.24 -3.12 12.81
C LEU A 92 1.04 -3.31 13.65
N ASP A 93 2.18 -3.49 12.97
CA ASP A 93 3.49 -3.67 13.62
C ASP A 93 4.12 -2.34 14.07
N GLY A 94 3.42 -1.22 13.91
CA GLY A 94 3.92 0.11 14.25
C GLY A 94 5.02 0.61 13.33
N GLY A 95 5.12 0.07 12.12
CA GLY A 95 6.04 0.53 11.10
C GLY A 95 5.68 1.94 10.59
N GLU A 96 6.68 2.63 10.06
CA GLU A 96 6.47 3.94 9.45
C GLU A 96 5.61 3.81 8.19
N ALA A 97 4.44 4.45 8.19
CA ALA A 97 3.50 4.48 7.08
C ALA A 97 2.87 5.89 6.96
N PRO A 98 2.40 6.27 5.76
CA PRO A 98 1.62 7.49 5.60
C PRO A 98 0.39 7.46 6.53
N THR A 99 0.20 8.53 7.28
CA THR A 99 -0.99 8.68 8.13
C THR A 99 -2.02 9.50 7.37
N ALA A 100 -2.93 8.82 6.69
CA ALA A 100 -4.09 9.48 6.11
C ALA A 100 -5.11 9.81 7.20
N PRO A 101 -5.83 10.93 7.10
CA PRO A 101 -6.94 11.19 7.98
C PRO A 101 -7.98 10.08 7.83
N THR A 102 -8.45 9.57 8.95
CA THR A 102 -9.52 8.57 8.97
C THR A 102 -10.82 9.27 8.59
N SER A 103 -11.31 9.04 7.40
CA SER A 103 -12.58 9.58 6.91
C SER A 103 -13.78 8.73 7.34
N GLY A 104 -13.57 7.82 8.28
CA GLY A 104 -14.65 7.07 8.92
C GLY A 104 -15.46 7.95 9.87
N SER A 105 -16.78 7.90 9.78
CA SER A 105 -17.62 8.43 10.85
C SER A 105 -17.19 7.77 12.18
N PRO A 106 -17.05 8.51 13.29
CA PRO A 106 -16.72 7.95 14.59
C PRO A 106 -17.58 6.72 14.96
N ALA A 107 -18.80 6.67 14.47
CA ALA A 107 -19.69 5.52 14.63
C ALA A 107 -19.28 4.28 13.80
N GLU A 108 -18.59 4.47 12.68
CA GLU A 108 -18.06 3.35 11.88
C GLU A 108 -16.78 2.80 12.49
N ASP A 109 -15.90 3.68 12.97
CA ASP A 109 -14.68 3.30 13.70
C ASP A 109 -15.02 2.51 14.96
N GLU A 110 -16.01 2.94 15.72
CA GLU A 110 -16.49 2.23 16.92
C GLU A 110 -17.06 0.85 16.57
N ARG A 111 -17.79 0.72 15.46
CA ARG A 111 -18.29 -0.57 14.96
C ARG A 111 -17.16 -1.51 14.55
N VAL A 112 -16.13 -1.01 13.88
CA VAL A 112 -14.96 -1.79 13.47
C VAL A 112 -14.18 -2.27 14.68
N VAL A 113 -13.91 -1.38 15.65
CA VAL A 113 -13.25 -1.72 16.90
C VAL A 113 -14.06 -2.75 17.69
N ALA A 114 -15.37 -2.55 17.83
CA ALA A 114 -16.24 -3.49 18.51
C ALA A 114 -16.33 -4.85 17.80
N ALA A 115 -16.31 -4.88 16.47
CA ALA A 115 -16.26 -6.12 15.69
C ALA A 115 -14.93 -6.84 15.89
N GLY A 116 -13.81 -6.12 15.88
CA GLY A 116 -12.47 -6.65 16.16
C GLY A 116 -12.36 -7.23 17.56
N ALA A 117 -12.86 -6.55 18.57
CA ALA A 117 -12.90 -7.03 19.95
C ALA A 117 -13.73 -8.32 20.11
N ARG A 118 -14.89 -8.40 19.45
CA ARG A 118 -15.72 -9.63 19.41
C ARG A 118 -14.99 -10.78 18.74
N GLN A 119 -14.30 -10.52 17.65
CA GLN A 119 -13.50 -11.52 16.94
C GLN A 119 -12.37 -12.04 17.80
N ALA A 120 -11.62 -11.14 18.44
CA ALA A 120 -10.50 -11.48 19.34
C ALA A 120 -10.97 -12.33 20.56
N SER A 121 -12.14 -12.04 21.12
CA SER A 121 -12.69 -12.85 22.21
C SER A 121 -13.10 -14.25 21.77
N ARG A 122 -13.64 -14.41 20.56
CA ARG A 122 -13.96 -15.74 20.00
C ARG A 122 -12.71 -16.58 19.77
N TRP A 123 -11.62 -15.97 19.26
CA TRP A 123 -10.35 -16.68 19.07
C TRP A 123 -9.70 -17.07 20.38
N ARG A 124 -9.74 -16.22 21.42
CA ARG A 124 -9.27 -16.59 22.77
C ARG A 124 -10.00 -17.80 23.31
N GLY A 125 -11.31 -17.80 23.26
CA GLY A 125 -12.10 -18.96 23.72
C GLY A 125 -11.80 -20.25 22.96
N ALA A 126 -11.52 -20.16 21.64
CA ALA A 126 -11.13 -21.31 20.83
C ALA A 126 -9.72 -21.83 21.20
N LEU A 127 -8.77 -20.94 21.46
CA LEU A 127 -7.41 -21.30 21.88
C LEU A 127 -7.40 -21.91 23.29
N ASP A 128 -8.18 -21.36 24.21
CA ASP A 128 -8.32 -21.92 25.56
C ASP A 128 -8.94 -23.34 25.52
N ALA A 129 -9.92 -23.55 24.65
CA ALA A 129 -10.51 -24.87 24.46
C ALA A 129 -9.55 -25.90 23.83
N LEU A 130 -8.58 -25.45 23.02
CA LEU A 130 -7.54 -26.30 22.44
C LEU A 130 -6.41 -26.60 23.44
N ALA A 131 -6.12 -25.68 24.34
CA ALA A 131 -5.08 -25.85 25.37
C ALA A 131 -5.48 -26.83 26.48
N LEU A 132 -6.76 -27.15 26.62
CA LEU A 132 -7.31 -28.09 27.59
C LEU A 132 -7.45 -29.55 27.07
N ARG A 133 -6.93 -29.83 25.86
CA ARG A 133 -6.89 -31.17 25.25
C ARG A 133 -5.48 -31.77 25.30
#